data_360ae2442d11663f71244a0f1c5dfd1a
#
_entry.id   360ae2442d11663f71244a0f1c5dfd1a
#
_cell.length_a   1.000
_cell.length_b   1.000
_cell.length_c   1.000
_cell.angle_alpha   90.00
_cell.angle_beta   90.00
_cell.angle_gamma   90.00
#
_symmetry.space_group_name_H-M   'P 1'
#
loop_
_entity.id
_entity.type
_entity.pdbx_description
1 polymer ?
#
loop_
_entity_poly.entity_id
_entity_poly.type
_entity_poly.pdbx_seq_one_letter_code
_entity_poly.pdbx_strand_id
1 'polypeptide(L)'
;ILFISLALLTGIIWSKAVWGVWWTWAPQQTTTLILWLIYIAYMMLRAYGPLGNQGSRYAAVLGIIGFFDVPIVYMAGKWWRDIHPEAVIGPLAEDGSLESSMVVTLLLGVAAFTLLFIYLLRIRYTQHHHQELILELERHYG
;
A
#
# COMPACT_ATOMS: atom_id res chain seq x y z
N ILE A 1 -4.11 -1.01 1.53
CA ILE A 1 -4.80 0.26 1.25
C ILE A 1 -4.44 1.32 2.27
N LEU A 2 -4.60 1.08 3.58
CA LEU A 2 -4.34 2.06 4.63
C LEU A 2 -3.00 2.80 4.42
N PHE A 3 -1.89 2.05 4.25
CA PHE A 3 -0.56 2.66 4.09
C PHE A 3 -0.42 3.45 2.79
N ILE A 4 -1.02 2.99 1.69
CA ILE A 4 -1.00 3.73 0.42
C ILE A 4 -1.83 5.02 0.55
N SER A 5 -2.99 4.97 1.22
CA SER A 5 -3.79 6.17 1.50
C SER A 5 -3.02 7.19 2.34
N LEU A 6 -2.34 6.74 3.39
CA LEU A 6 -1.49 7.60 4.21
C LEU A 6 -0.34 8.20 3.38
N ALA A 7 0.33 7.39 2.56
CA ALA A 7 1.41 7.85 1.69
C ALA A 7 0.94 8.90 0.69
N LEU A 8 -0.23 8.69 0.04
CA LEU A 8 -0.81 9.68 -0.86
C LEU A 8 -1.17 10.98 -0.14
N LEU A 9 -1.86 10.91 1.01
CA LEU A 9 -2.25 12.09 1.77
C LEU A 9 -1.05 12.89 2.27
N THR A 10 -0.08 12.23 2.88
CA THR A 10 1.14 12.90 3.35
C THR A 10 1.99 13.41 2.19
N GLY A 11 2.04 12.67 1.08
CA GLY A 11 2.73 13.09 -0.14
C GLY A 11 2.13 14.34 -0.78
N ILE A 12 0.80 14.47 -0.81
CA ILE A 12 0.11 15.69 -1.28
C ILE A 12 0.46 16.89 -0.42
N ILE A 13 0.46 16.75 0.92
CA ILE A 13 0.82 17.81 1.85
C ILE A 13 2.28 18.23 1.64
N TRP A 14 3.16 17.24 1.51
CA TRP A 14 4.59 17.48 1.24
C TRP A 14 4.81 18.17 -0.11
N SER A 15 4.12 17.75 -1.16
CA SER A 15 4.15 18.37 -2.50
C SER A 15 3.81 19.85 -2.43
N LYS A 16 2.80 20.24 -1.65
CA LYS A 16 2.44 21.63 -1.44
C LYS A 16 3.54 22.43 -0.76
N ALA A 17 4.20 21.84 0.24
CA ALA A 17 5.27 22.51 0.98
C ALA A 17 6.53 22.70 0.13
N VAL A 18 6.90 21.70 -0.70
CA VAL A 18 8.16 21.71 -1.45
C VAL A 18 8.03 22.37 -2.83
N TRP A 19 6.96 22.05 -3.55
CA TRP A 19 6.76 22.50 -4.95
C TRP A 19 5.68 23.59 -5.10
N GLY A 20 5.00 23.98 -4.02
CA GLY A 20 3.96 24.99 -4.07
C GLY A 20 2.62 24.53 -4.65
N VAL A 21 2.52 23.30 -5.13
CA VAL A 21 1.33 22.71 -5.73
C VAL A 21 0.91 21.44 -5.00
N TRP A 22 -0.40 21.16 -4.96
CA TRP A 22 -0.92 19.98 -4.28
C TRP A 22 -0.69 18.69 -5.07
N TRP A 23 -0.71 18.76 -6.40
CA TRP A 23 -0.62 17.62 -7.28
C TRP A 23 0.04 18.00 -8.59
N THR A 24 1.03 17.22 -9.04
CA THR A 24 1.84 17.52 -10.23
C THR A 24 1.60 16.56 -11.40
N TRP A 25 0.84 15.49 -11.21
CA TRP A 25 0.71 14.37 -12.16
C TRP A 25 2.05 13.73 -12.51
N ALA A 26 3.02 13.90 -11.64
CA ALA A 26 4.32 13.26 -11.80
C ALA A 26 4.16 11.72 -11.89
N PRO A 27 4.97 11.02 -12.66
CA PRO A 27 4.83 9.58 -12.89
C PRO A 27 4.73 8.76 -11.61
N GLN A 28 5.52 9.06 -10.60
CA GLN A 28 5.48 8.35 -9.32
C GLN A 28 4.17 8.59 -8.56
N GLN A 29 3.66 9.81 -8.55
CA GLN A 29 2.35 10.11 -7.94
C GLN A 29 1.22 9.43 -8.69
N THR A 30 1.27 9.45 -10.01
CA THR A 30 0.24 8.87 -10.88
C THR A 30 0.20 7.34 -10.75
N THR A 31 1.35 6.67 -10.78
CA THR A 31 1.42 5.21 -10.61
C THR A 31 1.00 4.78 -9.21
N THR A 32 1.36 5.54 -8.18
CA THR A 32 0.88 5.29 -6.80
C THR A 32 -0.65 5.44 -6.69
N LEU A 33 -1.24 6.43 -7.36
CA LEU A 33 -2.69 6.58 -7.44
C LEU A 33 -3.35 5.40 -8.16
N ILE A 34 -2.77 4.95 -9.27
CA ILE A 34 -3.24 3.77 -10.00
C ILE A 34 -3.21 2.54 -9.08
N LEU A 35 -2.11 2.32 -8.37
CA LEU A 35 -1.99 1.23 -7.40
C LEU A 35 -3.08 1.29 -6.33
N TRP A 36 -3.36 2.48 -5.80
CA TRP A 36 -4.43 2.70 -4.83
C TRP A 36 -5.81 2.36 -5.39
N LEU A 37 -6.12 2.78 -6.62
CA LEU A 37 -7.37 2.46 -7.31
C LEU A 37 -7.51 0.95 -7.57
N ILE A 38 -6.45 0.27 -7.97
CA ILE A 38 -6.44 -1.19 -8.16
C ILE A 38 -6.80 -1.90 -6.85
N TYR A 39 -6.21 -1.48 -5.72
CA TYR A 39 -6.52 -2.10 -4.43
C TYR A 39 -7.91 -1.72 -3.90
N ILE A 40 -8.45 -0.56 -4.21
CA ILE A 40 -9.86 -0.23 -3.93
C ILE A 40 -10.77 -1.16 -4.73
N ALA A 41 -10.53 -1.29 -6.04
CA ALA A 41 -11.29 -2.20 -6.88
C ALA A 41 -11.21 -3.65 -6.39
N TYR A 42 -10.03 -4.09 -5.96
CA TYR A 42 -9.85 -5.39 -5.31
C TYR A 42 -10.73 -5.54 -4.06
N MET A 43 -10.77 -4.54 -3.17
CA MET A 43 -11.61 -4.58 -1.97
C MET A 43 -13.10 -4.57 -2.31
N MET A 44 -13.52 -3.72 -3.24
CA MET A 44 -14.92 -3.68 -3.68
C MET A 44 -15.35 -5.02 -4.27
N LEU A 45 -14.51 -5.64 -5.09
CA LEU A 45 -14.78 -6.94 -5.68
C LEU A 45 -14.86 -8.05 -4.62
N ARG A 46 -14.02 -7.96 -3.58
CA ARG A 46 -14.08 -8.89 -2.44
C ARG A 46 -15.31 -8.69 -1.55
N ALA A 47 -15.80 -7.45 -1.44
CA ALA A 47 -16.96 -7.12 -0.59
C ALA A 47 -18.32 -7.33 -1.30
N TYR A 48 -18.38 -7.00 -2.59
CA TYR A 48 -19.63 -6.94 -3.35
C TYR A 48 -19.63 -7.80 -4.62
N GLY A 49 -18.55 -8.47 -4.93
CA GLY A 49 -18.41 -9.29 -6.14
C GLY A 49 -19.23 -10.56 -6.11
N PRO A 50 -19.27 -11.28 -7.24
CA PRO A 50 -19.99 -12.55 -7.33
C PRO A 50 -19.54 -13.54 -6.26
N LEU A 51 -20.51 -14.26 -5.68
CA LEU A 51 -20.25 -15.30 -4.70
C LEU A 51 -19.51 -16.49 -5.34
N GLY A 52 -18.66 -17.15 -4.55
CA GLY A 52 -17.95 -18.35 -4.97
C GLY A 52 -16.65 -18.10 -5.75
N ASN A 53 -16.26 -19.06 -6.58
CA ASN A 53 -14.95 -19.09 -7.24
C ASN A 53 -14.73 -17.93 -8.24
N GLN A 54 -15.78 -17.37 -8.85
CA GLN A 54 -15.63 -16.31 -9.83
C GLN A 54 -15.13 -15.01 -9.19
N GLY A 55 -15.75 -14.59 -8.08
CA GLY A 55 -15.31 -13.38 -7.37
C GLY A 55 -13.86 -13.50 -6.87
N SER A 56 -13.48 -14.66 -6.36
CA SER A 56 -12.11 -14.95 -5.93
C SER A 56 -11.10 -14.88 -7.08
N ARG A 57 -11.46 -15.38 -8.26
CA ARG A 57 -10.57 -15.32 -9.45
C ARG A 57 -10.37 -13.89 -9.93
N TYR A 58 -11.45 -13.08 -10.02
CA TYR A 58 -11.33 -11.67 -10.41
C TYR A 58 -10.51 -10.86 -9.39
N ALA A 59 -10.72 -11.10 -8.10
CA ALA A 59 -9.90 -10.48 -7.06
C ALA A 59 -8.42 -10.89 -7.18
N ALA A 60 -8.13 -12.17 -7.45
CA ALA A 60 -6.77 -12.63 -7.66
C ALA A 60 -6.08 -11.94 -8.84
N VAL A 61 -6.78 -11.74 -9.97
CA VAL A 61 -6.27 -11.02 -11.14
C VAL A 61 -5.91 -9.58 -10.76
N LEU A 62 -6.81 -8.86 -10.07
CA LEU A 62 -6.52 -7.50 -9.60
C LEU A 62 -5.33 -7.46 -8.62
N GLY A 63 -5.23 -8.45 -7.74
CA GLY A 63 -4.08 -8.58 -6.83
C GLY A 63 -2.75 -8.77 -7.57
N ILE A 64 -2.74 -9.57 -8.62
CA ILE A 64 -1.57 -9.78 -9.48
C ILE A 64 -1.21 -8.50 -10.24
N ILE A 65 -2.20 -7.80 -10.82
CA ILE A 65 -1.97 -6.52 -11.50
C ILE A 65 -1.37 -5.49 -10.53
N GLY A 66 -1.94 -5.38 -9.32
CA GLY A 66 -1.40 -4.50 -8.28
C GLY A 66 0.02 -4.89 -7.85
N PHE A 67 0.35 -6.17 -7.78
CA PHE A 67 1.70 -6.63 -7.50
C PHE A 67 2.71 -6.17 -8.58
N PHE A 68 2.35 -6.26 -9.86
CA PHE A 68 3.23 -5.78 -10.94
C PHE A 68 3.35 -4.26 -10.99
N ASP A 69 2.38 -3.53 -10.50
CA ASP A 69 2.45 -2.06 -10.44
C ASP A 69 3.43 -1.56 -9.35
N VAL A 70 3.66 -2.32 -8.27
CA VAL A 70 4.59 -1.95 -7.20
C VAL A 70 6.01 -1.63 -7.72
N PRO A 71 6.68 -2.50 -8.49
CA PRO A 71 7.98 -2.16 -9.08
C PRO A 71 7.90 -0.99 -10.06
N ILE A 72 6.78 -0.80 -10.76
CA ILE A 72 6.59 0.35 -11.66
C ILE A 72 6.59 1.65 -10.86
N VAL A 73 5.84 1.72 -9.74
CA VAL A 73 5.85 2.86 -8.82
C VAL A 73 7.26 3.18 -8.34
N TYR A 74 8.03 2.15 -7.94
CA TYR A 74 9.41 2.33 -7.47
C TYR A 74 10.35 2.85 -8.56
N MET A 75 10.18 2.38 -9.80
CA MET A 75 11.02 2.77 -10.93
C MET A 75 10.54 4.03 -11.64
N ALA A 76 9.33 4.50 -11.36
CA ALA A 76 8.69 5.58 -12.10
C ALA A 76 9.52 6.87 -12.13
N GLY A 77 10.07 7.29 -10.99
CA GLY A 77 10.92 8.48 -10.91
C GLY A 77 12.16 8.38 -11.80
N LYS A 78 12.80 7.22 -11.88
CA LYS A 78 13.99 6.97 -12.68
C LYS A 78 13.69 6.85 -14.18
N TRP A 79 12.65 6.10 -14.55
CA TRP A 79 12.31 5.84 -15.95
C TRP A 79 11.81 7.09 -16.69
N TRP A 80 11.02 7.92 -15.99
CA TRP A 80 10.43 9.12 -16.59
C TRP A 80 11.10 10.42 -16.17
N ARG A 81 12.28 10.37 -15.49
CA ARG A 81 12.99 11.56 -14.99
C ARG A 81 12.07 12.55 -14.29
N ASP A 82 11.39 12.03 -13.27
CA ASP A 82 10.41 12.77 -12.49
C ASP A 82 11.06 13.87 -11.65
N ILE A 83 10.25 14.84 -11.23
CA ILE A 83 10.65 15.88 -10.27
C ILE A 83 10.85 15.33 -8.85
N HIS A 84 10.43 14.11 -8.59
CA HIS A 84 10.67 13.44 -7.31
C HIS A 84 12.18 13.25 -7.11
N PRO A 85 12.67 13.45 -5.87
CA PRO A 85 14.04 13.13 -5.53
C PRO A 85 14.38 11.68 -5.88
N GLU A 86 15.63 11.44 -6.24
CA GLU A 86 16.10 10.08 -6.45
C GLU A 86 15.93 9.22 -5.20
N ALA A 87 15.86 7.91 -5.40
CA ALA A 87 15.68 6.99 -4.28
C ALA A 87 16.89 7.10 -3.33
N VAL A 88 16.64 7.50 -2.10
CA VAL A 88 17.68 7.60 -1.04
C VAL A 88 17.86 6.28 -0.29
N ILE A 89 17.05 5.25 -0.61
CA ILE A 89 17.07 3.94 0.03
C ILE A 89 16.77 2.86 -1.01
N GLY A 90 17.43 1.71 -0.85
CA GLY A 90 17.22 0.54 -1.70
C GLY A 90 18.24 0.41 -2.82
N PRO A 91 18.02 -0.52 -3.76
CA PRO A 91 19.00 -0.87 -4.80
C PRO A 91 19.35 0.26 -5.78
N LEU A 92 18.57 1.34 -5.80
CA LEU A 92 18.74 2.49 -6.68
C LEU A 92 19.31 3.72 -5.95
N ALA A 93 19.51 3.63 -4.63
CA ALA A 93 20.08 4.72 -3.85
C ALA A 93 21.59 4.84 -4.07
N GLU A 94 22.09 6.08 -4.07
CA GLU A 94 23.52 6.34 -4.03
C GLU A 94 24.05 6.17 -2.61
N ASP A 95 25.26 5.65 -2.48
CA ASP A 95 25.92 5.45 -1.18
C ASP A 95 26.08 6.79 -0.45
N GLY A 96 25.65 6.82 0.83
CA GLY A 96 25.81 8.01 1.68
C GLY A 96 24.76 9.12 1.44
N SER A 97 23.69 8.84 0.71
CA SER A 97 22.63 9.81 0.39
C SER A 97 21.85 10.31 1.61
N LEU A 98 21.91 9.63 2.75
CA LEU A 98 21.22 10.00 3.99
C LEU A 98 22.18 10.27 5.14
N GLU A 99 21.94 11.35 5.87
CA GLU A 99 22.60 11.62 7.13
C GLU A 99 22.20 10.58 8.20
N SER A 100 23.14 10.25 9.12
CA SER A 100 22.93 9.22 10.14
C SER A 100 21.70 9.46 11.00
N SER A 101 21.38 10.72 11.31
CA SER A 101 20.16 11.10 12.04
C SER A 101 18.88 10.75 11.30
N MET A 102 18.88 10.92 9.98
CA MET A 102 17.76 10.56 9.10
C MET A 102 17.59 9.05 8.99
N VAL A 103 18.70 8.30 8.92
CA VAL A 103 18.68 6.83 8.91
C VAL A 103 18.02 6.29 10.19
N VAL A 104 18.39 6.81 11.36
CA VAL A 104 17.79 6.41 12.63
C VAL A 104 16.28 6.69 12.65
N THR A 105 15.88 7.89 12.25
CA THR A 105 14.46 8.28 12.18
C THR A 105 13.67 7.37 11.25
N LEU A 106 14.24 7.05 10.09
CA LEU A 106 13.66 6.13 9.14
C LEU A 106 13.48 4.72 9.71
N LEU A 107 14.53 4.17 10.33
CA LEU A 107 14.47 2.83 10.94
C LEU A 107 13.42 2.76 12.04
N LEU A 108 13.31 3.79 12.88
CA LEU A 108 12.25 3.89 13.87
C LEU A 108 10.86 3.95 13.23
N GLY A 109 10.70 4.70 12.15
CA GLY A 109 9.46 4.75 11.37
C GLY A 109 9.10 3.39 10.77
N VAL A 110 10.06 2.71 10.12
CA VAL A 110 9.85 1.36 9.57
C VAL A 110 9.47 0.38 10.67
N ALA A 111 10.14 0.41 11.83
CA ALA A 111 9.81 -0.45 12.95
C ALA A 111 8.39 -0.18 13.48
N ALA A 112 8.01 1.09 13.67
CA ALA A 112 6.68 1.48 14.14
C ALA A 112 5.57 1.01 13.18
N PHE A 113 5.74 1.25 11.86
CA PHE A 113 4.76 0.80 10.86
C PHE A 113 4.72 -0.72 10.70
N THR A 114 5.85 -1.40 10.88
CA THR A 114 5.90 -2.87 10.88
C THR A 114 5.13 -3.44 12.07
N LEU A 115 5.33 -2.89 13.27
CA LEU A 115 4.58 -3.28 14.47
C LEU A 115 3.07 -3.01 14.30
N LEU A 116 2.70 -1.85 13.76
CA LEU A 116 1.31 -1.54 13.44
C LEU A 116 0.73 -2.54 12.44
N PHE A 117 1.47 -2.89 11.40
CA PHE A 117 1.04 -3.88 10.41
C PHE A 117 0.81 -5.26 11.06
N ILE A 118 1.75 -5.74 11.87
CA ILE A 118 1.61 -7.01 12.61
C ILE A 118 0.40 -6.97 13.55
N TYR A 119 0.18 -5.86 14.25
CA TYR A 119 -0.96 -5.67 15.13
C TYR A 119 -2.29 -5.77 14.37
N LEU A 120 -2.40 -5.06 13.24
CA LEU A 120 -3.59 -5.10 12.39
C LEU A 120 -3.84 -6.48 11.78
N LEU A 121 -2.78 -7.20 11.38
CA LEU A 121 -2.90 -8.59 10.92
C LEU A 121 -3.42 -9.51 12.02
N ARG A 122 -2.91 -9.39 13.24
CA ARG A 122 -3.39 -10.19 14.38
C ARG A 122 -4.86 -9.93 14.67
N ILE A 123 -5.28 -8.66 14.71
CA ILE A 123 -6.70 -8.32 14.89
C ILE A 123 -7.54 -8.98 13.79
N ARG A 124 -7.13 -8.85 12.54
CA ARG A 124 -7.87 -9.41 11.41
C ARG A 124 -7.96 -10.94 11.46
N TYR A 125 -6.87 -11.59 11.81
CA TYR A 125 -6.83 -13.04 11.99
C TYR A 125 -7.78 -13.50 13.12
N THR A 126 -7.72 -12.82 14.26
CA THR A 126 -8.59 -13.14 15.40
C THR A 126 -10.07 -12.94 15.06
N GLN A 127 -10.42 -11.84 14.38
CA GLN A 127 -11.78 -11.59 13.92
C GLN A 127 -12.30 -12.70 12.98
N HIS A 128 -11.46 -13.13 12.02
CA HIS A 128 -11.83 -14.21 11.09
C HIS A 128 -12.05 -15.53 11.84
N HIS A 129 -11.18 -15.88 12.76
CA HIS A 129 -11.30 -17.08 13.55
C HIS A 129 -12.58 -17.09 14.43
N HIS A 130 -12.93 -15.97 15.04
CA HIS A 130 -14.18 -15.86 15.80
C HIS A 130 -15.42 -15.99 14.91
N GLN A 131 -15.39 -15.44 13.69
CA GLN A 131 -16.50 -15.60 12.75
C GLN A 131 -16.69 -17.05 12.33
N GLU A 132 -15.62 -17.81 12.10
CA GLU A 132 -15.68 -19.23 11.78
C GLU A 132 -16.28 -20.04 12.93
N LEU A 133 -15.86 -19.78 14.19
CA LEU A 133 -16.42 -20.43 15.37
C LEU A 133 -17.92 -20.16 15.55
N ILE A 134 -18.38 -18.93 15.33
CA ILE A 134 -19.80 -18.57 15.40
C ILE A 134 -20.60 -19.38 14.36
N LEU A 135 -20.12 -19.43 13.11
CA LEU A 135 -20.78 -20.16 12.05
C LEU A 135 -20.82 -21.68 12.31
N GLU A 136 -19.80 -22.24 12.94
CA GLU A 136 -19.78 -23.64 13.36
C GLU A 136 -20.81 -23.91 14.46
N LEU A 137 -20.92 -23.02 15.45
CA LEU A 137 -21.91 -23.14 16.53
C LEU A 137 -23.34 -23.03 15.99
N GLU A 138 -23.61 -22.06 15.12
CA GLU A 138 -24.93 -21.92 14.47
C GLU A 138 -25.32 -23.17 13.67
N ARG A 139 -24.34 -23.81 13.01
CA ARG A 139 -24.59 -25.06 12.25
C ARG A 139 -24.85 -26.27 13.16
N HIS A 140 -24.37 -26.24 14.40
CA HIS A 140 -24.50 -27.36 15.33
C HIS A 140 -25.76 -27.28 16.18
N TYR A 141 -26.28 -26.07 16.41
CA TYR A 141 -27.45 -25.82 17.32
C TYR A 141 -28.68 -25.27 16.60
N GLY A 142 -28.62 -24.97 15.27
CA GLY A 142 -29.76 -24.57 14.45
C GLY A 142 -30.18 -25.68 13.52
#